data_f7b6fee5234cd76c00bba189d15ee896
#
_entry.id   f7b6fee5234cd76c00bba189d15ee896
#
_cell.length_a   1.000
_cell.length_b   1.000
_cell.length_c   1.000
_cell.angle_alpha   90.00
_cell.angle_beta   90.00
_cell.angle_gamma   90.00
#
_symmetry.space_group_name_H-M   'P 1'
#
loop_
_entity.id
_entity.type
_entity.pdbx_description
1 polymer ?
#
loop_
_entity_poly.entity_id
_entity_poly.type
_entity_poly.pdbx_seq_one_letter_code
_entity_poly.pdbx_strand_id
1 'polypeptide(L)'
;MEIFVQQVVSGLATGGIYAALALALVMIYQATDVVNFAQGEMAMFATYLCWTMLNAGVPYWGAFVGTLVLAFLGGVIVERVVIRPVEGAPILSIVIVTLGLLVIFNSVAGWIWSYVQKPFPSPFPSTPVKAGNIFFGSHDIGQIFVTLIVLACIWMFFKFTPLGLAMRAAAHNPVSSRLV
;
A
#
# COMPACT_ATOMS: atom_id res chain seq x y z
N MET A 1 -10.99 -18.77 26.18
CA MET A 1 -9.62 -18.92 25.63
C MET A 1 -9.63 -18.92 24.11
N GLU A 2 -10.46 -19.73 23.46
CA GLU A 2 -10.52 -19.87 22.00
C GLU A 2 -10.81 -18.55 21.27
N ILE A 3 -11.85 -17.84 21.69
CA ILE A 3 -12.25 -16.53 21.11
C ILE A 3 -11.10 -15.50 21.25
N PHE A 4 -10.40 -15.50 22.38
CA PHE A 4 -9.28 -14.58 22.59
C PHE A 4 -8.14 -14.84 21.61
N VAL A 5 -7.78 -16.11 21.39
CA VAL A 5 -6.73 -16.47 20.43
C VAL A 5 -7.12 -16.11 19.00
N GLN A 6 -8.37 -16.36 18.60
CA GLN A 6 -8.91 -15.94 17.29
C GLN A 6 -8.80 -14.42 17.11
N GLN A 7 -9.20 -13.66 18.14
CA GLN A 7 -9.14 -12.19 18.09
C GLN A 7 -7.72 -11.67 17.97
N VAL A 8 -6.76 -12.31 18.65
CA VAL A 8 -5.32 -11.96 18.53
C VAL A 8 -4.81 -12.23 17.12
N VAL A 9 -5.13 -13.37 16.52
CA VAL A 9 -4.70 -13.70 15.16
C VAL A 9 -5.30 -12.75 14.13
N SER A 10 -6.60 -12.49 14.20
CA SER A 10 -7.27 -11.54 13.30
C SER A 10 -6.75 -10.10 13.50
N GLY A 11 -6.51 -9.70 14.76
CA GLY A 11 -5.87 -8.42 15.06
C GLY A 11 -4.45 -8.31 14.50
N LEU A 12 -3.67 -9.39 14.55
CA LEU A 12 -2.32 -9.43 14.00
C LEU A 12 -2.36 -9.35 12.46
N ALA A 13 -3.31 -10.04 11.82
CA ALA A 13 -3.53 -9.95 10.38
C ALA A 13 -3.86 -8.52 9.94
N THR A 14 -4.84 -7.90 10.59
CA THR A 14 -5.24 -6.50 10.33
C THR A 14 -4.10 -5.52 10.63
N GLY A 15 -3.39 -5.73 11.75
CA GLY A 15 -2.21 -4.93 12.12
C GLY A 15 -1.11 -4.99 11.07
N GLY A 16 -0.93 -6.14 10.42
CA GLY A 16 0.01 -6.32 9.32
C GLY A 16 -0.29 -5.42 8.11
N ILE A 17 -1.57 -5.23 7.75
CA ILE A 17 -1.96 -4.29 6.69
C ILE A 17 -1.56 -2.86 7.07
N TYR A 18 -1.89 -2.43 8.28
CA TYR A 18 -1.52 -1.10 8.74
C TYR A 18 0.00 -0.90 8.82
N ALA A 19 0.74 -1.93 9.22
CA ALA A 19 2.20 -1.89 9.24
C ALA A 19 2.78 -1.72 7.83
N ALA A 20 2.27 -2.43 6.82
CA ALA A 20 2.69 -2.30 5.44
C ALA A 20 2.37 -0.90 4.88
N LEU A 21 1.18 -0.35 5.17
CA LEU A 21 0.78 1.00 4.77
C LEU A 21 1.66 2.06 5.45
N ALA A 22 1.92 1.92 6.74
CA ALA A 22 2.79 2.83 7.49
C ALA A 22 4.23 2.80 6.97
N LEU A 23 4.74 1.61 6.63
CA LEU A 23 6.07 1.48 6.04
C LEU A 23 6.15 2.18 4.68
N ALA A 24 5.14 2.03 3.82
CA ALA A 24 5.08 2.72 2.54
C ALA A 24 5.05 4.26 2.73
N LEU A 25 4.32 4.75 3.73
CA LEU A 25 4.27 6.18 4.08
C LEU A 25 5.63 6.69 4.55
N VAL A 26 6.31 5.94 5.42
CA VAL A 26 7.66 6.27 5.89
C VAL A 26 8.67 6.29 4.76
N MET A 27 8.57 5.35 3.80
CA MET A 27 9.44 5.32 2.63
C MET A 27 9.29 6.56 1.76
N ILE A 28 8.05 6.99 1.51
CA ILE A 28 7.77 8.22 0.75
C ILE A 28 8.31 9.43 1.52
N TYR A 29 8.04 9.50 2.83
CA TYR A 29 8.55 10.57 3.68
C TYR A 29 10.09 10.66 3.66
N GLN A 30 10.80 9.53 3.74
CA GLN A 30 12.26 9.51 3.66
C GLN A 30 12.81 9.96 2.30
N ALA A 31 12.04 9.79 1.23
CA ALA A 31 12.44 10.21 -0.11
C ALA A 31 12.14 11.68 -0.42
N THR A 32 11.08 12.25 0.21
CA THR A 32 10.52 13.56 -0.16
C THR A 32 10.48 14.58 0.97
N ASP A 33 10.80 14.18 2.21
CA ASP A 33 10.63 14.95 3.45
C ASP A 33 9.18 15.43 3.70
N VAL A 34 8.20 14.90 2.97
CA VAL A 34 6.79 15.27 3.07
C VAL A 34 5.90 14.04 3.20
N VAL A 35 4.91 14.15 4.10
CA VAL A 35 3.88 13.13 4.25
C VAL A 35 2.88 13.25 3.10
N ASN A 36 2.68 12.16 2.36
CA ASN A 36 1.65 12.09 1.32
C ASN A 36 0.31 11.66 1.92
N PHE A 37 -0.57 12.62 2.19
CA PHE A 37 -1.91 12.35 2.75
C PHE A 37 -2.82 11.59 1.78
N ALA A 38 -2.57 11.64 0.46
CA ALA A 38 -3.35 10.91 -0.53
C ALA A 38 -3.01 9.42 -0.61
N GLN A 39 -1.98 8.94 0.11
CA GLN A 39 -1.49 7.57 -0.05
C GLN A 39 -2.57 6.51 0.23
N GLY A 40 -3.39 6.69 1.25
CA GLY A 40 -4.51 5.78 1.56
C GLY A 40 -5.53 5.70 0.42
N GLU A 41 -5.91 6.86 -0.13
CA GLU A 41 -6.86 6.95 -1.23
C GLU A 41 -6.28 6.40 -2.55
N MET A 42 -4.98 6.57 -2.80
CA MET A 42 -4.29 5.94 -3.92
C MET A 42 -4.29 4.42 -3.80
N ALA A 43 -4.06 3.88 -2.60
CA ALA A 43 -4.15 2.44 -2.33
C ALA A 43 -5.57 1.92 -2.51
N MET A 44 -6.58 2.65 -2.02
CA MET A 44 -7.99 2.34 -2.26
C MET A 44 -8.30 2.33 -3.75
N PHE A 45 -7.89 3.34 -4.49
CA PHE A 45 -8.11 3.45 -5.94
C PHE A 45 -7.47 2.27 -6.70
N ALA A 46 -6.23 1.90 -6.34
CA ALA A 46 -5.57 0.71 -6.88
C ALA A 46 -6.34 -0.58 -6.58
N THR A 47 -6.92 -0.69 -5.38
CA THR A 47 -7.76 -1.84 -5.00
C THR A 47 -9.02 -1.91 -5.86
N TYR A 48 -9.67 -0.79 -6.18
CA TYR A 48 -10.80 -0.76 -7.10
C TYR A 48 -10.42 -1.13 -8.53
N LEU A 49 -9.23 -0.74 -9.01
CA LEU A 49 -8.73 -1.21 -10.32
C LEU A 49 -8.56 -2.73 -10.33
N CYS A 50 -7.97 -3.31 -9.27
CA CYS A 50 -7.87 -4.76 -9.13
C CYS A 50 -9.25 -5.43 -9.15
N TRP A 51 -10.20 -4.91 -8.37
CA TRP A 51 -11.57 -5.39 -8.34
C TRP A 51 -12.23 -5.36 -9.72
N THR A 52 -12.02 -4.30 -10.48
CA THR A 52 -12.56 -4.18 -11.85
C THR A 52 -11.96 -5.22 -12.78
N MET A 53 -10.66 -5.48 -12.71
CA MET A 53 -10.00 -6.51 -13.51
C MET A 53 -10.50 -7.91 -13.16
N LEU A 54 -10.72 -8.19 -11.87
CA LEU A 54 -11.30 -9.46 -11.41
C LEU A 54 -12.72 -9.66 -11.94
N ASN A 55 -13.56 -8.63 -11.93
CA ASN A 55 -14.91 -8.69 -12.48
C ASN A 55 -14.93 -8.79 -14.03
N ALA A 56 -13.87 -8.34 -14.69
CA ALA A 56 -13.69 -8.53 -16.13
C ALA A 56 -13.19 -9.94 -16.49
N GLY A 57 -13.02 -10.85 -15.50
CA GLY A 57 -12.60 -12.23 -15.71
C GLY A 57 -11.10 -12.47 -15.73
N VAL A 58 -10.29 -11.48 -15.37
CA VAL A 58 -8.84 -11.66 -15.25
C VAL A 58 -8.53 -12.56 -14.04
N PRO A 59 -7.66 -13.59 -14.18
CA PRO A 59 -7.26 -14.41 -13.05
C PRO A 59 -6.68 -13.58 -11.91
N TYR A 60 -6.91 -13.98 -10.65
CA TYR A 60 -6.54 -13.21 -9.46
C TYR A 60 -5.09 -12.69 -9.49
N TRP A 61 -4.12 -13.56 -9.76
CA TRP A 61 -2.71 -13.17 -9.82
C TRP A 61 -2.38 -12.25 -10.99
N GLY A 62 -3.08 -12.39 -12.12
CA GLY A 62 -2.97 -11.49 -13.26
C GLY A 62 -3.50 -10.10 -12.92
N ALA A 63 -4.67 -10.02 -12.27
CA ALA A 63 -5.25 -8.77 -11.79
C ALA A 63 -4.34 -8.10 -10.75
N PHE A 64 -3.77 -8.88 -9.83
CA PHE A 64 -2.84 -8.37 -8.82
C PHE A 64 -1.59 -7.73 -9.44
N VAL A 65 -0.89 -8.47 -10.31
CA VAL A 65 0.32 -7.95 -10.99
C VAL A 65 -0.03 -6.78 -11.90
N GLY A 66 -1.13 -6.86 -12.65
CA GLY A 66 -1.61 -5.75 -13.47
C GLY A 66 -1.89 -4.49 -12.66
N THR A 67 -2.51 -4.66 -11.49
CA THR A 67 -2.76 -3.53 -10.58
C THR A 67 -1.46 -2.93 -10.04
N LEU A 68 -0.46 -3.74 -9.69
CA LEU A 68 0.84 -3.22 -9.25
C LEU A 68 1.50 -2.35 -10.34
N VAL A 69 1.45 -2.80 -11.59
CA VAL A 69 1.98 -2.04 -12.74
C VAL A 69 1.19 -0.73 -12.92
N LEU A 70 -0.13 -0.79 -12.90
CA LEU A 70 -0.99 0.40 -13.03
C LEU A 70 -0.80 1.38 -11.88
N ALA A 71 -0.69 0.88 -10.65
CA ALA A 71 -0.44 1.71 -9.46
C ALA A 71 0.94 2.37 -9.53
N PHE A 72 1.95 1.65 -9.99
CA PHE A 72 3.29 2.22 -10.20
C PHE A 72 3.26 3.33 -11.26
N LEU A 73 2.67 3.08 -12.42
CA LEU A 73 2.55 4.10 -13.48
C LEU A 73 1.73 5.29 -13.02
N GLY A 74 0.61 5.05 -12.33
CA GLY A 74 -0.21 6.11 -11.73
C GLY A 74 0.56 6.93 -10.72
N GLY A 75 1.34 6.29 -9.86
CA GLY A 75 2.22 6.95 -8.89
C GLY A 75 3.27 7.84 -9.57
N VAL A 76 3.92 7.35 -10.63
CA VAL A 76 4.87 8.13 -11.43
C VAL A 76 4.20 9.34 -12.07
N ILE A 77 2.97 9.18 -12.59
CA ILE A 77 2.22 10.30 -13.18
C ILE A 77 1.89 11.35 -12.12
N VAL A 78 1.39 10.92 -10.96
CA VAL A 78 1.05 11.82 -9.83
C VAL A 78 2.30 12.55 -9.34
N GLU A 79 3.40 11.84 -9.16
CA GLU A 79 4.68 12.45 -8.79
C GLU A 79 5.08 13.51 -9.80
N ARG A 80 5.13 13.15 -11.08
CA ARG A 80 5.68 14.02 -12.13
C ARG A 80 4.81 15.22 -12.47
N VAL A 81 3.48 15.04 -12.39
CA VAL A 81 2.52 16.09 -12.82
C VAL A 81 2.07 16.95 -11.64
N VAL A 82 1.95 16.38 -10.44
CA VAL A 82 1.35 17.07 -9.29
C VAL A 82 2.38 17.39 -8.20
N ILE A 83 3.21 16.42 -7.79
CA ILE A 83 4.12 16.61 -6.67
C ILE A 83 5.36 17.40 -7.10
N ARG A 84 5.99 16.98 -8.19
CA ARG A 84 7.23 17.59 -8.67
C ARG A 84 7.17 19.09 -8.95
N PRO A 85 6.09 19.66 -9.54
CA PRO A 85 5.98 21.11 -9.72
C PRO A 85 5.93 21.93 -8.44
N VAL A 86 5.58 21.30 -7.30
CA VAL A 86 5.53 21.94 -5.98
C VAL A 86 6.73 21.55 -5.11
N GLU A 87 7.63 20.74 -5.63
CA GLU A 87 8.91 20.46 -4.98
C GLU A 87 9.69 21.77 -4.76
N GLY A 88 10.11 22.02 -3.53
CA GLY A 88 10.77 23.30 -3.17
C GLY A 88 9.83 24.41 -2.74
N ALA A 89 8.50 24.23 -2.84
CA ALA A 89 7.53 25.12 -2.20
C ALA A 89 7.53 24.93 -0.66
N PRO A 90 7.00 25.90 0.10
CA PRO A 90 6.82 25.73 1.53
C PRO A 90 6.06 24.42 1.86
N ILE A 91 6.45 23.72 2.93
CA ILE A 91 5.87 22.43 3.34
C ILE A 91 4.34 22.46 3.38
N LEU A 92 3.75 23.58 3.84
CA LEU A 92 2.32 23.77 3.87
C LEU A 92 1.67 23.65 2.48
N SER A 93 2.30 24.15 1.43
CA SER A 93 1.79 24.08 0.06
C SER A 93 1.72 22.63 -0.42
N ILE A 94 2.75 21.83 -0.12
CA ILE A 94 2.80 20.41 -0.49
C ILE A 94 1.73 19.62 0.28
N VAL A 95 1.54 19.92 1.56
CA VAL A 95 0.46 19.33 2.38
C VAL A 95 -0.91 19.62 1.77
N ILE A 96 -1.18 20.87 1.36
CA ILE A 96 -2.45 21.25 0.72
C ILE A 96 -2.65 20.48 -0.59
N VAL A 97 -1.60 20.35 -1.40
CA VAL A 97 -1.67 19.58 -2.66
C VAL A 97 -1.97 18.10 -2.41
N THR A 98 -1.34 17.47 -1.44
CA THR A 98 -1.60 16.06 -1.11
C THR A 98 -3.00 15.86 -0.51
N LEU A 99 -3.51 16.82 0.27
CA LEU A 99 -4.91 16.81 0.72
C LEU A 99 -5.89 17.02 -0.46
N GLY A 100 -5.56 17.88 -1.42
CA GLY A 100 -6.32 18.02 -2.66
C GLY A 100 -6.37 16.72 -3.46
N LEU A 101 -5.23 16.02 -3.58
CA LEU A 101 -5.17 14.69 -4.21
C LEU A 101 -6.03 13.65 -3.48
N LEU A 102 -6.03 13.66 -2.15
CA LEU A 102 -6.89 12.79 -1.34
C LEU A 102 -8.35 12.95 -1.75
N VAL A 103 -8.84 14.21 -1.78
CA VAL A 103 -10.23 14.50 -2.17
C VAL A 103 -10.51 14.09 -3.61
N ILE A 104 -9.57 14.33 -4.53
CA ILE A 104 -9.72 13.95 -5.95
C ILE A 104 -9.84 12.43 -6.09
N PHE A 105 -8.93 11.65 -5.52
CA PHE A 105 -8.99 10.19 -5.61
C PHE A 105 -10.25 9.62 -4.99
N ASN A 106 -10.67 10.12 -3.82
CA ASN A 106 -11.90 9.70 -3.17
C ASN A 106 -13.13 10.02 -4.04
N SER A 107 -13.23 11.25 -4.56
CA SER A 107 -14.36 11.68 -5.39
C SER A 107 -14.43 10.92 -6.71
N VAL A 108 -13.30 10.71 -7.38
CA VAL A 108 -13.23 9.97 -8.65
C VAL A 108 -13.59 8.50 -8.43
N ALA A 109 -13.10 7.89 -7.34
CA ALA A 109 -13.46 6.53 -6.99
C ALA A 109 -14.97 6.40 -6.71
N GLY A 110 -15.55 7.33 -5.95
CA GLY A 110 -16.98 7.38 -5.67
C GLY A 110 -17.82 7.58 -6.93
N TRP A 111 -17.35 8.38 -7.89
CA TRP A 111 -18.01 8.60 -9.16
C TRP A 111 -18.00 7.36 -10.07
N ILE A 112 -16.88 6.64 -10.15
CA ILE A 112 -16.72 5.46 -11.02
C ILE A 112 -17.39 4.23 -10.42
N TRP A 113 -17.13 3.93 -9.13
CA TRP A 113 -17.54 2.69 -8.47
C TRP A 113 -18.65 2.85 -7.45
N SER A 114 -19.13 4.07 -7.21
CA SER A 114 -20.04 4.45 -6.13
C SER A 114 -19.42 4.33 -4.72
N TYR A 115 -20.07 4.94 -3.72
CA TYR A 115 -19.62 4.89 -2.32
C TYR A 115 -20.10 3.63 -1.57
N VAL A 116 -20.70 2.67 -2.28
CA VAL A 116 -21.14 1.40 -1.69
C VAL A 116 -19.95 0.46 -1.59
N GLN A 117 -19.75 -0.10 -0.42
CA GLN A 117 -18.68 -1.06 -0.18
C GLN A 117 -18.84 -2.30 -1.08
N LYS A 118 -17.78 -2.66 -1.79
CA LYS A 118 -17.75 -3.81 -2.69
C LYS A 118 -17.09 -5.01 -2.01
N PRO A 119 -17.64 -6.22 -2.13
CA PRO A 119 -16.96 -7.42 -1.66
C PRO A 119 -15.73 -7.68 -2.54
N PHE A 120 -14.60 -7.91 -1.89
CA PHE A 120 -13.37 -8.26 -2.59
C PHE A 120 -13.10 -9.77 -2.44
N PRO A 121 -12.90 -10.52 -3.55
CA PRO A 121 -12.67 -11.95 -3.47
C PRO A 121 -11.31 -12.25 -2.81
N SER A 122 -11.31 -13.21 -1.88
CA SER A 122 -10.09 -13.69 -1.26
C SER A 122 -9.36 -14.69 -2.17
N PRO A 123 -8.02 -14.63 -2.30
CA PRO A 123 -7.25 -15.66 -3.00
C PRO A 123 -7.14 -16.96 -2.18
N PHE A 124 -7.47 -16.90 -0.89
CA PHE A 124 -7.38 -18.04 0.02
C PHE A 124 -8.74 -18.73 0.15
N PRO A 125 -8.75 -20.07 0.30
CA PRO A 125 -10.00 -20.80 0.47
C PRO A 125 -10.75 -20.32 1.73
N SER A 126 -12.07 -20.32 1.66
CA SER A 126 -12.93 -19.90 2.76
C SER A 126 -13.07 -20.95 3.88
N THR A 127 -12.44 -22.13 3.73
CA THR A 127 -12.48 -23.19 4.73
C THR A 127 -11.59 -22.83 5.93
N PRO A 128 -12.14 -22.79 7.16
CA PRO A 128 -11.32 -22.49 8.32
C PRO A 128 -10.29 -23.60 8.57
N VAL A 129 -9.07 -23.21 8.92
CA VAL A 129 -8.02 -24.13 9.34
C VAL A 129 -8.25 -24.50 10.79
N LYS A 130 -8.45 -25.80 11.04
CA LYS A 130 -8.68 -26.33 12.39
C LYS A 130 -7.34 -26.71 13.02
N ALA A 131 -6.97 -26.05 14.09
CA ALA A 131 -5.84 -26.45 14.94
C ALA A 131 -6.34 -26.78 16.35
N GLY A 132 -6.48 -28.05 16.64
CA GLY A 132 -7.10 -28.53 17.89
C GLY A 132 -8.59 -28.14 17.96
N ASN A 133 -8.99 -27.41 18.99
CA ASN A 133 -10.33 -26.88 19.18
C ASN A 133 -10.54 -25.45 18.65
N ILE A 134 -9.49 -24.85 18.05
CA ILE A 134 -9.52 -23.46 17.58
C ILE A 134 -9.66 -23.46 16.05
N PHE A 135 -10.57 -22.63 15.55
CA PHE A 135 -10.78 -22.41 14.12
C PHE A 135 -10.13 -21.07 13.72
N PHE A 136 -9.16 -21.11 12.81
CA PHE A 136 -8.54 -19.92 12.24
C PHE A 136 -9.10 -19.64 10.86
N GLY A 137 -9.38 -18.39 10.55
CA GLY A 137 -9.66 -17.99 9.18
C GLY A 137 -8.43 -18.23 8.30
N SER A 138 -8.56 -19.07 7.26
CA SER A 138 -7.47 -19.26 6.31
C SER A 138 -7.05 -17.95 5.63
N HIS A 139 -7.98 -17.01 5.52
CA HIS A 139 -7.72 -15.66 5.05
C HIS A 139 -6.75 -14.89 5.98
N ASP A 140 -6.96 -14.94 7.30
CA ASP A 140 -6.12 -14.24 8.28
C ASP A 140 -4.69 -14.79 8.28
N ILE A 141 -4.55 -16.12 8.22
CA ILE A 141 -3.24 -16.78 8.13
C ILE A 141 -2.53 -16.40 6.82
N GLY A 142 -3.26 -16.48 5.70
CA GLY A 142 -2.73 -16.09 4.39
C GLY A 142 -2.29 -14.62 4.35
N GLN A 143 -3.06 -13.73 4.96
CA GLN A 143 -2.76 -12.31 5.06
C GLN A 143 -1.49 -12.05 5.89
N ILE A 144 -1.33 -12.69 7.03
CA ILE A 144 -0.10 -12.61 7.84
C ILE A 144 1.10 -13.06 7.01
N PHE A 145 0.98 -14.20 6.33
CA PHE A 145 2.06 -14.75 5.51
C PHE A 145 2.46 -13.82 4.36
N VAL A 146 1.48 -13.28 3.61
CA VAL A 146 1.72 -12.31 2.53
C VAL A 146 2.36 -11.04 3.08
N THR A 147 1.89 -10.53 4.22
CA THR A 147 2.48 -9.34 4.86
C THR A 147 3.94 -9.57 5.23
N LEU A 148 4.26 -10.72 5.82
CA LEU A 148 5.65 -11.06 6.15
C LEU A 148 6.54 -11.16 4.90
N ILE A 149 6.04 -11.73 3.81
CA ILE A 149 6.75 -11.76 2.53
C ILE A 149 7.01 -10.35 2.01
N VAL A 150 5.99 -9.49 2.02
CA VAL A 150 6.13 -8.09 1.56
C VAL A 150 7.15 -7.34 2.40
N LEU A 151 7.07 -7.46 3.73
CA LEU A 151 8.04 -6.85 4.64
C LEU A 151 9.47 -7.37 4.40
N ALA A 152 9.62 -8.68 4.20
CA ALA A 152 10.91 -9.28 3.87
C ALA A 152 11.46 -8.81 2.51
N CYS A 153 10.61 -8.70 1.50
CA CYS A 153 10.99 -8.16 0.19
C CYS A 153 11.44 -6.70 0.28
N ILE A 154 10.71 -5.87 1.02
CA ILE A 154 11.08 -4.47 1.25
C ILE A 154 12.40 -4.38 2.01
N TRP A 155 12.58 -5.17 3.08
CA TRP A 155 13.83 -5.22 3.82
C TRP A 155 15.01 -5.65 2.93
N MET A 156 14.82 -6.69 2.08
CA MET A 156 15.83 -7.12 1.12
C MET A 156 16.14 -6.04 0.08
N PHE A 157 15.11 -5.35 -0.42
CA PHE A 157 15.28 -4.24 -1.35
C PHE A 157 16.19 -3.16 -0.75
N PHE A 158 15.88 -2.70 0.47
CA PHE A 158 16.69 -1.67 1.12
C PHE A 158 18.09 -2.12 1.48
N LYS A 159 18.28 -3.40 1.82
CA LYS A 159 19.57 -3.92 2.27
C LYS A 159 20.52 -4.26 1.12
N PHE A 160 19.99 -4.81 0.04
CA PHE A 160 20.82 -5.45 -1.00
C PHE A 160 20.78 -4.72 -2.35
N THR A 161 19.89 -3.74 -2.56
CA THR A 161 19.85 -3.03 -3.86
C THR A 161 20.60 -1.71 -3.80
N PRO A 162 21.23 -1.30 -4.93
CA PRO A 162 21.88 0.01 -5.05
C PRO A 162 20.90 1.18 -4.80
N LEU A 163 19.65 1.04 -5.27
CA LEU A 163 18.60 2.03 -5.04
C LEU A 163 18.26 2.15 -3.54
N GLY A 164 18.12 1.04 -2.84
CA GLY A 164 17.87 1.05 -1.39
C GLY A 164 19.04 1.67 -0.61
N LEU A 165 20.27 1.45 -1.06
CA LEU A 165 21.44 2.08 -0.48
C LEU A 165 21.45 3.60 -0.74
N ALA A 166 21.14 4.03 -1.97
CA ALA A 166 21.04 5.45 -2.33
C ALA A 166 19.95 6.17 -1.54
N MET A 167 18.77 5.55 -1.38
CA MET A 167 17.67 6.12 -0.57
C MET A 167 18.08 6.28 0.91
N ARG A 168 18.77 5.30 1.49
CA ARG A 168 19.29 5.42 2.87
C ARG A 168 20.36 6.50 3.00
N ALA A 169 21.24 6.61 2.01
CA ALA A 169 22.26 7.66 1.97
C ALA A 169 21.63 9.06 1.88
N ALA A 170 20.59 9.23 1.04
CA ALA A 170 19.81 10.46 0.91
C ALA A 170 19.13 10.85 2.21
N ALA A 171 18.53 9.88 2.92
CA ALA A 171 17.90 10.10 4.23
C ALA A 171 18.88 10.53 5.32
N HIS A 172 20.17 10.08 5.25
CA HIS A 172 21.17 10.47 6.23
C HIS A 172 21.84 11.82 5.92
N ASN A 173 22.03 12.14 4.64
CA ASN A 173 22.66 13.40 4.23
C ASN A 173 22.20 13.83 2.83
N PRO A 174 21.10 14.61 2.73
CA PRO A 174 20.52 15.02 1.46
C PRO A 174 21.46 15.88 0.60
N VAL A 175 22.39 16.60 1.23
CA VAL A 175 23.36 17.46 0.50
C VAL A 175 24.45 16.64 -0.18
N SER A 176 24.96 15.62 0.51
CA SER A 176 26.00 14.75 -0.04
C SER A 176 25.49 13.76 -1.09
N SER A 177 24.22 13.38 -1.04
CA SER A 177 23.61 12.46 -2.00
C SER A 177 23.41 13.08 -3.40
N ARG A 178 23.45 14.41 -3.52
CA ARG A 178 23.39 15.13 -4.81
C ARG A 178 24.71 15.10 -5.57
N LEU A 179 25.80 14.62 -4.96
CA LEU A 179 27.14 14.56 -5.52
C LEU A 179 27.52 13.16 -6.05
N VAL A 180 26.63 12.17 -5.91
CA VAL A 180 26.79 10.80 -6.38
C VAL A 180 25.69 10.46 -7.40
#